data_f0975aacdf8eb83c6260e06ed6a80984
#
_entry.id   f0975aacdf8eb83c6260e06ed6a80984
#
_cell.length_a   1.000
_cell.length_b   1.000
_cell.length_c   1.000
_cell.angle_alpha   90.00
_cell.angle_beta   90.00
_cell.angle_gamma   90.00
#
_symmetry.space_group_name_H-M   'P 1'
#
loop_
_entity.id
_entity.type
_entity.pdbx_description
1 polymer ?
#
loop_
_entity_poly.entity_id
_entity_poly.type
_entity_poly.pdbx_seq_one_letter_code
_entity_poly.pdbx_strand_id
1 'polypeptide(L)'
;MKSKFPEKKVMTRYFCVAAVFVIAGIAILGMTAKIMFVERDYWEKVGLRFVKRNVEIKPVRGTIYSSDGEVLASSLPEFKIFMDYVVVEKDSVRRIKEQHCRDSVFQSKVDEISEGLHKIFPEKSAREFRKNLMEGWEKKSRNWPIYHKRISYTQYQAVRKLPVFSLPAYRGGFHCEKIEQRTNPFGSLARRTIGALYAGKDSARYGLELAYDSVLRGKPGVSHRQKVLNKYINIIDRPQEDGCDIVSTIDVGMQDLAEKALVDQLKSIDNAQVGMAVLMEVKTGDVKAIVNM
;
A
#
# COMPACT_ATOMS: atom_id res chain seq x y z
N MET A 1 -86.21 -3.53 2.47
CA MET A 1 -85.55 -2.78 3.54
C MET A 1 -84.33 -2.11 2.98
N LYS A 2 -84.35 -0.80 2.64
CA LYS A 2 -83.18 -0.03 2.25
C LYS A 2 -82.55 0.52 3.53
N SER A 3 -81.41 0.01 3.99
CA SER A 3 -80.66 0.56 5.10
C SER A 3 -80.08 1.93 4.68
N LYS A 4 -80.67 3.00 5.19
CA LYS A 4 -80.10 4.36 5.05
C LYS A 4 -78.83 4.42 5.91
N PHE A 5 -77.66 4.08 5.34
CA PHE A 5 -76.42 4.47 5.94
C PHE A 5 -76.31 5.98 6.04
N PRO A 6 -75.95 6.55 7.18
CA PRO A 6 -75.85 8.02 7.32
C PRO A 6 -74.64 8.53 6.55
N GLU A 7 -74.75 8.79 5.26
CA GLU A 7 -73.73 9.24 4.33
C GLU A 7 -72.87 10.40 4.88
N LYS A 8 -73.51 11.35 5.58
CA LYS A 8 -72.78 12.48 6.20
C LYS A 8 -71.78 12.05 7.26
N LYS A 9 -72.05 11.09 8.12
CA LYS A 9 -71.12 10.61 9.15
C LYS A 9 -69.94 9.82 8.56
N VAL A 10 -70.18 9.12 7.48
CA VAL A 10 -69.12 8.38 6.76
C VAL A 10 -68.22 9.36 6.04
N MET A 11 -68.75 10.32 5.31
CA MET A 11 -67.98 11.36 4.63
C MET A 11 -67.10 12.15 5.60
N THR A 12 -67.61 12.53 6.77
CA THR A 12 -66.82 13.26 7.76
C THR A 12 -65.61 12.44 8.23
N ARG A 13 -65.77 11.12 8.42
CA ARG A 13 -64.65 10.24 8.80
C ARG A 13 -63.59 10.15 7.69
N TYR A 14 -64.02 10.08 6.43
CA TYR A 14 -63.09 10.11 5.29
C TYR A 14 -62.32 11.41 5.21
N PHE A 15 -63.00 12.55 5.41
CA PHE A 15 -62.34 13.85 5.47
C PHE A 15 -61.34 13.97 6.61
N CYS A 16 -61.64 13.46 7.79
CA CYS A 16 -60.69 13.42 8.91
C CYS A 16 -59.46 12.61 8.61
N VAL A 17 -59.62 11.41 8.02
CA VAL A 17 -58.50 10.56 7.63
C VAL A 17 -57.66 11.23 6.51
N ALA A 18 -58.28 11.77 5.50
CA ALA A 18 -57.61 12.51 4.45
C ALA A 18 -56.83 13.72 4.98
N ALA A 19 -57.42 14.50 5.91
CA ALA A 19 -56.75 15.61 6.56
C ALA A 19 -55.48 15.17 7.34
N VAL A 20 -55.55 14.05 8.05
CA VAL A 20 -54.35 13.48 8.76
C VAL A 20 -53.24 13.15 7.75
N PHE A 21 -53.57 12.52 6.62
CA PHE A 21 -52.57 12.21 5.59
C PHE A 21 -51.97 13.47 4.96
N VAL A 22 -52.79 14.49 4.70
CA VAL A 22 -52.32 15.78 4.15
C VAL A 22 -51.36 16.47 5.15
N ILE A 23 -51.74 16.51 6.45
CA ILE A 23 -50.90 17.11 7.49
C ILE A 23 -49.58 16.31 7.62
N ALA A 24 -49.62 14.97 7.61
CA ALA A 24 -48.43 14.14 7.62
C ALA A 24 -47.53 14.41 6.39
N GLY A 25 -48.14 14.55 5.19
CA GLY A 25 -47.41 14.90 3.98
C GLY A 25 -46.71 16.26 4.06
N ILE A 26 -47.42 17.27 4.56
CA ILE A 26 -46.85 18.61 4.78
C ILE A 26 -45.72 18.58 5.82
N ALA A 27 -45.86 17.81 6.90
CA ALA A 27 -44.81 17.65 7.89
C ALA A 27 -43.54 16.99 7.31
N ILE A 28 -43.69 15.96 6.49
CA ILE A 28 -42.58 15.31 5.80
C ILE A 28 -41.88 16.29 4.84
N LEU A 29 -42.63 17.03 4.05
CA LEU A 29 -42.08 18.04 3.14
C LEU A 29 -41.36 19.15 3.91
N GLY A 30 -41.94 19.63 5.03
CA GLY A 30 -41.30 20.61 5.90
C GLY A 30 -40.00 20.10 6.53
N MET A 31 -39.97 18.84 6.99
CA MET A 31 -38.72 18.20 7.48
C MET A 31 -37.69 18.05 6.38
N THR A 32 -38.10 17.65 5.19
CA THR A 32 -37.18 17.49 4.05
C THR A 32 -36.61 18.87 3.65
N ALA A 33 -37.43 19.91 3.58
CA ALA A 33 -36.96 21.25 3.31
C ALA A 33 -36.00 21.76 4.39
N LYS A 34 -36.27 21.50 5.68
CA LYS A 34 -35.39 21.84 6.78
C LYS A 34 -34.02 21.20 6.61
N ILE A 35 -33.97 19.90 6.35
CA ILE A 35 -32.69 19.14 6.13
C ILE A 35 -31.96 19.71 4.91
N MET A 36 -32.68 20.02 3.81
CA MET A 36 -32.08 20.44 2.56
C MET A 36 -31.51 21.86 2.60
N PHE A 37 -32.18 22.79 3.30
CA PHE A 37 -31.84 24.22 3.30
C PHE A 37 -31.19 24.69 4.62
N VAL A 38 -31.66 24.21 5.78
CA VAL A 38 -31.18 24.67 7.10
C VAL A 38 -30.04 23.82 7.63
N GLU A 39 -30.15 22.51 7.47
CA GLU A 39 -29.15 21.57 8.01
C GLU A 39 -28.12 21.09 6.97
N ARG A 40 -28.10 21.73 5.79
CA ARG A 40 -27.22 21.37 4.69
C ARG A 40 -25.74 21.28 5.13
N ASP A 41 -25.24 22.31 5.79
CA ASP A 41 -23.83 22.40 6.22
C ASP A 41 -23.47 21.33 7.26
N TYR A 42 -24.42 20.99 8.12
CA TYR A 42 -24.24 19.93 9.10
C TYR A 42 -24.10 18.56 8.42
N TRP A 43 -25.02 18.24 7.51
CA TRP A 43 -25.00 16.95 6.80
C TRP A 43 -23.85 16.84 5.81
N GLU A 44 -23.41 17.94 5.21
CA GLU A 44 -22.20 17.97 4.40
C GLU A 44 -20.95 17.67 5.24
N LYS A 45 -20.81 18.28 6.41
CA LYS A 45 -19.72 17.98 7.35
C LYS A 45 -19.77 16.53 7.84
N VAL A 46 -20.94 15.97 8.10
CA VAL A 46 -21.13 14.56 8.47
C VAL A 46 -20.72 13.66 7.29
N GLY A 47 -21.14 13.99 6.07
CA GLY A 47 -20.74 13.26 4.85
C GLY A 47 -19.22 13.24 4.64
N LEU A 48 -18.56 14.38 4.85
CA LEU A 48 -17.10 14.49 4.74
C LEU A 48 -16.33 13.61 5.74
N ARG A 49 -16.91 13.29 6.89
CA ARG A 49 -16.29 12.36 7.87
C ARG A 49 -16.21 10.92 7.36
N PHE A 50 -17.10 10.55 6.43
CA PHE A 50 -17.14 9.20 5.84
C PHE A 50 -16.36 9.08 4.52
N VAL A 51 -15.88 10.20 3.99
CA VAL A 51 -15.11 10.26 2.75
C VAL A 51 -13.71 10.75 3.07
N LYS A 52 -12.71 9.86 3.05
CA LYS A 52 -11.31 10.29 2.99
C LYS A 52 -11.01 10.74 1.56
N ARG A 53 -10.97 12.04 1.34
CA ARG A 53 -10.58 12.64 0.07
C ARG A 53 -9.05 12.72 -0.04
N ASN A 54 -8.56 12.76 -1.26
CA ASN A 54 -7.15 13.01 -1.59
C ASN A 54 -6.18 11.98 -0.98
N VAL A 55 -6.51 10.70 -1.09
CA VAL A 55 -5.54 9.65 -0.84
C VAL A 55 -4.64 9.57 -2.06
N GLU A 56 -3.39 9.97 -1.90
CA GLU A 56 -2.38 9.94 -2.95
C GLU A 56 -2.06 8.49 -3.31
N ILE A 57 -2.11 8.16 -4.60
CA ILE A 57 -1.63 6.90 -5.15
C ILE A 57 -0.25 7.17 -5.73
N LYS A 58 0.77 6.55 -5.12
CA LYS A 58 2.15 6.73 -5.57
C LYS A 58 2.37 6.04 -6.91
N PRO A 59 3.01 6.70 -7.88
CA PRO A 59 3.42 6.08 -9.13
C PRO A 59 4.60 5.13 -8.90
N VAL A 60 4.80 4.19 -9.80
CA VAL A 60 6.00 3.36 -9.83
C VAL A 60 7.10 4.15 -10.54
N ARG A 61 8.28 4.23 -9.91
CA ARG A 61 9.43 4.92 -10.46
C ARG A 61 10.02 4.12 -11.61
N GLY A 62 10.32 4.77 -12.75
CA GLY A 62 10.89 4.17 -13.95
C GLY A 62 12.24 3.48 -13.70
N THR A 63 12.60 2.56 -14.57
CA THR A 63 13.83 1.75 -14.52
C THR A 63 14.94 2.46 -15.27
N ILE A 64 16.19 2.31 -14.81
CA ILE A 64 17.38 2.76 -15.51
C ILE A 64 18.06 1.53 -16.11
N TYR A 65 18.19 1.51 -17.41
CA TYR A 65 18.85 0.47 -18.17
C TYR A 65 20.25 0.92 -18.63
N SER A 66 21.13 -0.04 -18.83
CA SER A 66 22.39 0.12 -19.52
C SER A 66 22.19 0.15 -21.05
N SER A 67 23.25 0.40 -21.84
CA SER A 67 23.20 0.38 -23.28
C SER A 67 22.93 -1.00 -23.89
N ASP A 68 23.26 -2.05 -23.16
CA ASP A 68 23.06 -3.46 -23.51
C ASP A 68 21.74 -4.04 -22.96
N GLY A 69 20.89 -3.19 -22.35
CA GLY A 69 19.56 -3.56 -21.88
C GLY A 69 19.52 -4.18 -20.46
N GLU A 70 20.63 -4.22 -19.76
CA GLU A 70 20.69 -4.69 -18.38
C GLU A 70 20.11 -3.66 -17.41
N VAL A 71 19.49 -4.14 -16.33
CA VAL A 71 18.85 -3.28 -15.34
C VAL A 71 19.88 -2.71 -14.36
N LEU A 72 20.17 -1.42 -14.44
CA LEU A 72 21.06 -0.72 -13.51
C LEU A 72 20.38 -0.32 -12.20
N ALA A 73 19.13 0.16 -12.28
CA ALA A 73 18.33 0.46 -11.11
C ALA A 73 16.84 0.26 -11.40
N SER A 74 16.13 -0.44 -10.53
CA SER A 74 14.67 -0.65 -10.63
C SER A 74 13.99 -0.58 -9.27
N SER A 75 12.67 -0.32 -9.30
CA SER A 75 11.84 -0.33 -8.11
C SER A 75 11.18 -1.68 -7.95
N LEU A 76 11.54 -2.42 -6.90
CA LEU A 76 10.95 -3.70 -6.59
C LEU A 76 9.99 -3.59 -5.39
N PRO A 77 8.83 -4.23 -5.46
CA PRO A 77 7.92 -4.26 -4.32
C PRO A 77 8.46 -5.15 -3.20
N GLU A 78 8.65 -4.56 -2.04
CA GLU A 78 8.89 -5.25 -0.78
C GLU A 78 7.66 -5.17 0.10
N PHE A 79 7.49 -6.11 0.99
CA PHE A 79 6.33 -6.21 1.85
C PHE A 79 6.73 -6.24 3.32
N LYS A 80 6.00 -5.48 4.14
CA LYS A 80 5.97 -5.68 5.58
C LYS A 80 4.70 -6.42 5.92
N ILE A 81 4.80 -7.43 6.76
CA ILE A 81 3.68 -8.30 7.12
C ILE A 81 3.27 -8.09 8.57
N PHE A 82 1.98 -7.96 8.77
CA PHE A 82 1.37 -7.66 10.06
C PHE A 82 0.19 -8.57 10.35
N MET A 83 -0.12 -8.68 11.63
CA MET A 83 -1.29 -9.38 12.14
C MET A 83 -2.19 -8.43 12.93
N ASP A 84 -3.48 -8.42 12.62
CA ASP A 84 -4.52 -7.76 13.40
C ASP A 84 -5.26 -8.82 14.24
N TYR A 85 -5.14 -8.75 15.55
CA TYR A 85 -5.76 -9.69 16.48
C TYR A 85 -7.14 -9.24 16.96
N VAL A 86 -7.63 -8.06 16.53
CA VAL A 86 -8.90 -7.49 16.98
C VAL A 86 -9.94 -7.50 15.89
N VAL A 87 -11.09 -8.09 16.17
CA VAL A 87 -12.24 -8.02 15.27
C VAL A 87 -12.97 -6.70 15.45
N VAL A 88 -13.15 -5.97 14.34
CA VAL A 88 -13.89 -4.71 14.30
C VAL A 88 -15.29 -4.96 13.77
N GLU A 89 -16.24 -5.15 14.68
CA GLU A 89 -17.66 -5.28 14.36
C GLU A 89 -18.47 -4.29 15.23
N LYS A 90 -19.52 -3.72 14.65
CA LYS A 90 -20.38 -2.75 15.37
C LYS A 90 -21.31 -3.41 16.39
N ASP A 91 -21.81 -4.59 16.05
CA ASP A 91 -22.65 -5.39 16.93
C ASP A 91 -21.78 -6.08 17.98
N SER A 92 -22.04 -5.80 19.26
CA SER A 92 -21.27 -6.33 20.38
C SER A 92 -21.34 -7.86 20.46
N VAL A 93 -22.48 -8.46 20.20
CA VAL A 93 -22.66 -9.92 20.28
C VAL A 93 -21.92 -10.61 19.14
N ARG A 94 -22.04 -10.10 17.91
CA ARG A 94 -21.29 -10.62 16.76
C ARG A 94 -19.81 -10.44 16.95
N ARG A 95 -19.36 -9.29 17.44
CA ARG A 95 -17.94 -9.02 17.71
C ARG A 95 -17.34 -10.04 18.66
N ILE A 96 -18.01 -10.35 19.76
CA ILE A 96 -17.52 -11.34 20.73
C ILE A 96 -17.44 -12.72 20.09
N LYS A 97 -18.48 -13.14 19.36
CA LYS A 97 -18.51 -14.43 18.68
C LYS A 97 -17.42 -14.57 17.61
N GLU A 98 -17.24 -13.55 16.77
CA GLU A 98 -16.22 -13.56 15.73
C GLU A 98 -14.82 -13.47 16.32
N GLN A 99 -14.62 -12.71 17.41
CA GLN A 99 -13.35 -12.67 18.13
C GLN A 99 -12.99 -14.04 18.69
N HIS A 100 -13.94 -14.71 19.35
CA HIS A 100 -13.72 -16.03 19.91
C HIS A 100 -13.39 -17.07 18.81
N CYS A 101 -14.09 -17.00 17.68
CA CYS A 101 -13.82 -17.87 16.52
C CYS A 101 -12.41 -17.63 15.96
N ARG A 102 -12.01 -16.35 15.78
CA ARG A 102 -10.68 -16.00 15.30
C ARG A 102 -9.59 -16.46 16.28
N ASP A 103 -9.78 -16.22 17.57
CA ASP A 103 -8.84 -16.62 18.62
C ASP A 103 -8.66 -18.14 18.67
N SER A 104 -9.75 -18.91 18.56
CA SER A 104 -9.73 -20.38 18.54
C SER A 104 -8.99 -20.91 17.30
N VAL A 105 -9.29 -20.39 16.11
CA VAL A 105 -8.62 -20.77 14.85
C VAL A 105 -7.13 -20.43 14.92
N PHE A 106 -6.77 -19.25 15.45
CA PHE A 106 -5.38 -18.85 15.59
C PHE A 106 -4.63 -19.78 16.55
N GLN A 107 -5.17 -20.01 17.76
CA GLN A 107 -4.53 -20.87 18.76
C GLN A 107 -4.33 -22.31 18.27
N SER A 108 -5.29 -22.85 17.54
CA SER A 108 -5.20 -24.22 16.99
C SER A 108 -4.14 -24.37 15.88
N LYS A 109 -3.75 -23.25 15.22
CA LYS A 109 -2.86 -23.25 14.06
C LYS A 109 -1.54 -22.53 14.28
N VAL A 110 -1.30 -21.94 15.45
CA VAL A 110 -0.11 -21.13 15.73
C VAL A 110 1.20 -21.92 15.57
N ASP A 111 1.20 -23.21 15.91
CA ASP A 111 2.39 -24.06 15.78
C ASP A 111 2.70 -24.34 14.30
N GLU A 112 1.68 -24.69 13.51
CA GLU A 112 1.81 -24.90 12.07
C GLU A 112 2.26 -23.63 11.33
N ILE A 113 1.73 -22.46 11.73
CA ILE A 113 2.15 -21.15 11.21
C ILE A 113 3.61 -20.88 11.55
N SER A 114 4.01 -21.14 12.78
CA SER A 114 5.38 -20.87 13.26
C SER A 114 6.41 -21.74 12.58
N GLU A 115 6.10 -23.01 12.32
CA GLU A 115 6.93 -23.90 11.52
C GLU A 115 7.01 -23.48 10.06
N GLY A 116 5.86 -23.08 9.48
CA GLY A 116 5.79 -22.55 8.13
C GLY A 116 6.63 -21.28 7.95
N LEU A 117 6.56 -20.36 8.92
CA LEU A 117 7.37 -19.14 8.93
C LEU A 117 8.86 -19.46 9.07
N HIS A 118 9.25 -20.44 9.89
CA HIS A 118 10.64 -20.87 10.02
C HIS A 118 11.18 -21.44 8.69
N LYS A 119 10.39 -22.22 7.97
CA LYS A 119 10.78 -22.75 6.65
C LYS A 119 11.04 -21.63 5.62
N ILE A 120 10.27 -20.55 5.69
CA ILE A 120 10.41 -19.39 4.79
C ILE A 120 11.56 -18.47 5.26
N PHE A 121 11.74 -18.32 6.57
CA PHE A 121 12.72 -17.44 7.20
C PHE A 121 13.61 -18.23 8.18
N PRO A 122 14.64 -18.92 7.69
CA PRO A 122 15.50 -19.76 8.54
C PRO A 122 16.29 -19.02 9.62
N GLU A 123 16.37 -17.67 9.50
CA GLU A 123 17.08 -16.80 10.45
C GLU A 123 16.48 -16.83 11.87
N LYS A 124 15.19 -17.15 11.99
CA LYS A 124 14.48 -17.25 13.27
C LYS A 124 13.93 -18.64 13.48
N SER A 125 14.01 -19.13 14.70
CA SER A 125 13.45 -20.43 15.07
C SER A 125 11.92 -20.40 15.10
N ALA A 126 11.28 -21.57 14.92
CA ALA A 126 9.83 -21.69 15.04
C ALA A 126 9.34 -21.25 16.44
N ARG A 127 10.14 -21.48 17.50
CA ARG A 127 9.81 -21.04 18.86
C ARG A 127 9.79 -19.52 19.01
N GLU A 128 10.69 -18.81 18.34
CA GLU A 128 10.71 -17.34 18.34
C GLU A 128 9.52 -16.76 17.61
N PHE A 129 9.15 -17.34 16.46
CA PHE A 129 7.93 -16.95 15.74
C PHE A 129 6.68 -17.19 16.59
N ARG A 130 6.58 -18.35 17.22
CA ARG A 130 5.47 -18.68 18.12
C ARG A 130 5.38 -17.68 19.28
N LYS A 131 6.51 -17.37 19.93
CA LYS A 131 6.57 -16.38 21.02
C LYS A 131 6.09 -15.01 20.56
N ASN A 132 6.60 -14.53 19.40
CA ASN A 132 6.21 -13.24 18.82
C ASN A 132 4.70 -13.19 18.50
N LEU A 133 4.17 -14.23 17.89
CA LEU A 133 2.73 -14.30 17.53
C LEU A 133 1.85 -14.34 18.79
N MET A 134 2.23 -15.11 19.80
CA MET A 134 1.50 -15.19 21.06
C MET A 134 1.54 -13.87 21.84
N GLU A 135 2.67 -13.19 21.87
CA GLU A 135 2.81 -11.86 22.48
C GLU A 135 1.88 -10.82 21.82
N GLY A 136 1.80 -10.84 20.47
CA GLY A 136 0.86 -9.99 19.73
C GLY A 136 -0.60 -10.29 20.04
N TRP A 137 -0.92 -11.57 20.20
CA TRP A 137 -2.25 -12.04 20.56
C TRP A 137 -2.65 -11.63 21.99
N GLU A 138 -1.76 -11.77 22.97
CA GLU A 138 -1.98 -11.35 24.35
C GLU A 138 -2.21 -9.84 24.45
N LYS A 139 -1.41 -9.05 23.72
CA LYS A 139 -1.54 -7.58 23.67
C LYS A 139 -2.74 -7.10 22.87
N LYS A 140 -3.49 -7.98 22.21
CA LYS A 140 -4.61 -7.63 21.30
C LYS A 140 -4.24 -6.49 20.35
N SER A 141 -3.05 -6.58 19.76
CA SER A 141 -2.54 -5.55 18.86
C SER A 141 -3.25 -5.61 17.50
N ARG A 142 -3.53 -4.43 16.93
CA ARG A 142 -4.17 -4.31 15.62
C ARG A 142 -3.17 -4.27 14.46
N ASN A 143 -1.90 -4.02 14.75
CA ASN A 143 -0.84 -3.94 13.73
C ASN A 143 0.46 -4.53 14.30
N TRP A 144 0.45 -5.84 14.57
CA TRP A 144 1.59 -6.53 15.15
C TRP A 144 2.51 -7.04 14.04
N PRO A 145 3.80 -6.66 14.02
CA PRO A 145 4.73 -7.12 13.01
C PRO A 145 5.06 -8.61 13.21
N ILE A 146 4.76 -9.42 12.21
CA ILE A 146 5.10 -10.86 12.20
C ILE A 146 6.60 -11.03 12.01
N TYR A 147 7.17 -10.22 11.12
CA TYR A 147 8.59 -10.21 10.81
C TYR A 147 9.10 -8.77 10.70
N HIS A 148 10.27 -8.50 11.28
CA HIS A 148 10.79 -7.13 11.35
C HIS A 148 11.45 -6.63 10.06
N LYS A 149 11.98 -7.57 9.25
CA LYS A 149 12.58 -7.22 7.97
C LYS A 149 11.49 -7.13 6.89
N ARG A 150 11.81 -6.45 5.81
CA ARG A 150 11.00 -6.46 4.59
C ARG A 150 11.21 -7.78 3.88
N ILE A 151 10.18 -8.25 3.20
CA ILE A 151 10.18 -9.52 2.49
C ILE A 151 9.93 -9.31 1.00
N SER A 152 10.50 -10.20 0.19
CA SER A 152 10.29 -10.19 -1.26
C SER A 152 8.87 -10.65 -1.63
N TYR A 153 8.46 -10.39 -2.87
CA TYR A 153 7.18 -10.86 -3.38
C TYR A 153 7.03 -12.39 -3.32
N THR A 154 8.08 -13.13 -3.61
CA THR A 154 8.08 -14.60 -3.53
C THR A 154 7.86 -15.10 -2.11
N GLN A 155 8.55 -14.51 -1.15
CA GLN A 155 8.36 -14.80 0.28
C GLN A 155 6.95 -14.43 0.75
N TYR A 156 6.44 -13.27 0.32
CA TYR A 156 5.06 -12.86 0.63
C TYR A 156 4.03 -13.86 0.13
N GLN A 157 4.19 -14.35 -1.10
CA GLN A 157 3.31 -15.39 -1.67
C GLN A 157 3.37 -16.69 -0.87
N ALA A 158 4.56 -17.09 -0.42
CA ALA A 158 4.74 -18.27 0.43
C ALA A 158 4.05 -18.09 1.79
N VAL A 159 4.23 -16.94 2.44
CA VAL A 159 3.58 -16.61 3.72
C VAL A 159 2.06 -16.61 3.59
N ARG A 160 1.52 -16.05 2.51
CA ARG A 160 0.08 -15.97 2.27
C ARG A 160 -0.59 -17.35 2.13
N LYS A 161 0.16 -18.39 1.78
CA LYS A 161 -0.36 -19.77 1.69
C LYS A 161 -0.47 -20.45 3.04
N LEU A 162 0.11 -19.91 4.10
CA LEU A 162 0.06 -20.50 5.43
C LEU A 162 -1.37 -20.48 6.01
N PRO A 163 -1.72 -21.43 6.90
CA PRO A 163 -3.01 -21.45 7.59
C PRO A 163 -3.26 -20.11 8.28
N VAL A 164 -4.51 -19.69 8.39
CA VAL A 164 -4.94 -18.38 8.90
C VAL A 164 -4.57 -17.22 7.98
N PHE A 165 -3.35 -17.16 7.43
CA PHE A 165 -2.92 -16.08 6.52
C PHE A 165 -3.54 -16.20 5.12
N SER A 166 -3.97 -17.38 4.73
CA SER A 166 -4.76 -17.62 3.51
C SER A 166 -6.21 -17.12 3.61
N LEU A 167 -6.71 -16.91 4.84
CA LEU A 167 -8.05 -16.40 5.07
C LEU A 167 -8.16 -14.92 4.72
N PRO A 168 -9.35 -14.44 4.35
CA PRO A 168 -9.58 -13.01 4.19
C PRO A 168 -9.19 -12.21 5.44
N ALA A 169 -8.67 -10.99 5.28
CA ALA A 169 -8.15 -10.18 6.38
C ALA A 169 -9.14 -9.97 7.54
N TYR A 170 -10.46 -9.90 7.25
CA TYR A 170 -11.49 -9.78 8.29
C TYR A 170 -11.65 -11.05 9.14
N ARG A 171 -11.27 -12.24 8.64
CA ARG A 171 -11.30 -13.51 9.38
C ARG A 171 -9.94 -13.89 9.93
N GLY A 172 -8.89 -13.82 9.11
CA GLY A 172 -7.54 -14.21 9.47
C GLY A 172 -6.74 -13.13 10.18
N GLY A 173 -7.04 -11.85 9.95
CA GLY A 173 -6.30 -10.73 10.51
C GLY A 173 -4.97 -10.43 9.83
N PHE A 174 -4.52 -11.27 8.89
CA PHE A 174 -3.28 -11.04 8.15
C PHE A 174 -3.43 -9.88 7.16
N HIS A 175 -2.50 -8.94 7.20
CA HIS A 175 -2.41 -7.86 6.23
C HIS A 175 -0.96 -7.50 5.94
N CYS A 176 -0.72 -6.82 4.83
CA CYS A 176 0.61 -6.39 4.42
C CYS A 176 0.61 -4.93 3.98
N GLU A 177 1.75 -4.30 4.14
CA GLU A 177 2.06 -2.99 3.60
C GLU A 177 3.07 -3.18 2.45
N LYS A 178 2.68 -2.77 1.24
CA LYS A 178 3.57 -2.77 0.08
C LYS A 178 4.44 -1.51 0.14
N ILE A 179 5.75 -1.68 0.03
CA ILE A 179 6.76 -0.61 0.01
C ILE A 179 7.57 -0.80 -1.27
N GLU A 180 7.71 0.24 -2.05
CA GLU A 180 8.61 0.23 -3.21
C GLU A 180 10.03 0.51 -2.74
N GLN A 181 10.95 -0.42 -3.05
CA GLN A 181 12.36 -0.30 -2.72
C GLN A 181 13.16 -0.16 -4.01
N ARG A 182 13.96 0.92 -4.08
CA ARG A 182 14.91 1.10 -5.18
C ARG A 182 16.09 0.16 -4.99
N THR A 183 16.34 -0.67 -5.98
CA THR A 183 17.39 -1.70 -5.94
C THR A 183 18.30 -1.57 -7.16
N ASN A 184 19.59 -1.74 -6.92
CA ASN A 184 20.62 -1.80 -7.96
C ASN A 184 21.11 -3.25 -8.02
N PRO A 185 20.74 -4.05 -9.05
CA PRO A 185 21.08 -5.46 -9.14
C PRO A 185 22.59 -5.72 -9.12
N PHE A 186 23.37 -4.81 -9.70
CA PHE A 186 24.84 -4.89 -9.75
C PHE A 186 25.56 -4.32 -8.52
N GLY A 187 24.80 -4.06 -7.43
CA GLY A 187 25.37 -3.64 -6.14
C GLY A 187 26.10 -2.31 -6.19
N SER A 188 27.43 -2.31 -6.11
CA SER A 188 28.27 -1.10 -6.10
C SER A 188 28.60 -0.56 -7.48
N LEU A 189 28.43 -1.37 -8.53
CA LEU A 189 28.80 -1.04 -9.89
C LEU A 189 28.10 0.25 -10.35
N ALA A 190 28.89 1.22 -10.84
CA ALA A 190 28.42 2.53 -11.28
C ALA A 190 27.52 3.29 -10.27
N ARG A 191 27.52 2.90 -8.99
CA ARG A 191 26.58 3.42 -7.98
C ARG A 191 26.62 4.95 -7.86
N ARG A 192 27.79 5.56 -7.94
CA ARG A 192 27.91 7.04 -7.87
C ARG A 192 27.33 7.73 -9.10
N THR A 193 27.46 7.10 -10.27
CA THR A 193 26.93 7.62 -11.55
C THR A 193 25.41 7.43 -11.63
N ILE A 194 24.92 6.24 -11.30
CA ILE A 194 23.48 5.95 -11.26
C ILE A 194 22.81 6.84 -10.20
N GLY A 195 23.38 6.90 -9.03
CA GLY A 195 22.86 7.69 -7.93
C GLY A 195 22.05 6.90 -6.92
N ALA A 196 21.39 7.60 -6.02
CA ALA A 196 20.56 7.00 -5.00
C ALA A 196 19.42 7.93 -4.58
N LEU A 197 18.38 7.36 -3.98
CA LEU A 197 17.31 8.08 -3.33
C LEU A 197 17.64 8.39 -1.87
N TYR A 198 16.99 9.39 -1.29
CA TYR A 198 17.01 9.58 0.15
C TYR A 198 16.28 8.45 0.86
N ALA A 199 16.83 7.99 1.98
CA ALA A 199 16.22 6.91 2.75
C ALA A 199 14.78 7.24 3.16
N GLY A 200 13.84 6.37 2.78
CA GLY A 200 12.42 6.52 3.11
C GLY A 200 11.67 7.62 2.34
N LYS A 201 12.31 8.28 1.39
CA LYS A 201 11.69 9.30 0.53
C LYS A 201 11.83 8.92 -0.95
N ASP A 202 10.85 9.30 -1.74
CA ASP A 202 10.88 9.15 -3.19
C ASP A 202 11.49 10.40 -3.86
N SER A 203 12.66 10.81 -3.37
CA SER A 203 13.40 11.97 -3.89
C SER A 203 14.84 11.57 -4.12
N ALA A 204 15.35 11.91 -5.28
CA ALA A 204 16.70 11.58 -5.69
C ALA A 204 17.73 12.46 -4.99
N ARG A 205 18.90 11.90 -4.71
CA ARG A 205 19.97 12.58 -3.99
C ARG A 205 21.10 13.07 -4.92
N TYR A 206 21.51 12.25 -5.87
CA TYR A 206 22.58 12.54 -6.83
C TYR A 206 22.52 11.57 -8.03
N GLY A 207 23.40 11.80 -9.03
CA GLY A 207 23.59 10.95 -10.19
C GLY A 207 22.46 11.06 -11.23
N LEU A 208 22.34 10.05 -12.08
CA LEU A 208 21.27 9.95 -13.08
C LEU A 208 19.88 9.99 -12.45
N GLU A 209 19.74 9.40 -11.26
CA GLU A 209 18.49 9.46 -10.48
C GLU A 209 18.04 10.91 -10.25
N LEU A 210 18.97 11.82 -9.92
CA LEU A 210 18.64 13.20 -9.68
C LEU A 210 18.46 13.99 -10.98
N ALA A 211 19.34 13.76 -11.96
CA ALA A 211 19.28 14.47 -13.24
C ALA A 211 17.96 14.23 -13.99
N TYR A 212 17.43 13.02 -13.89
CA TYR A 212 16.19 12.59 -14.55
C TYR A 212 15.04 12.34 -13.57
N ASP A 213 15.08 12.91 -12.37
CA ASP A 213 14.08 12.66 -11.34
C ASP A 213 12.65 12.97 -11.81
N SER A 214 12.47 14.04 -12.59
CA SER A 214 11.15 14.44 -13.14
C SER A 214 10.56 13.42 -14.10
N VAL A 215 11.41 12.70 -14.83
CA VAL A 215 11.02 11.69 -15.82
C VAL A 215 10.78 10.34 -15.12
N LEU A 216 11.71 9.96 -14.23
CA LEU A 216 11.66 8.69 -13.51
C LEU A 216 10.54 8.63 -12.48
N ARG A 217 10.20 9.74 -11.81
CA ARG A 217 9.26 9.76 -10.68
C ARG A 217 7.82 9.50 -11.10
N GLY A 218 7.41 9.91 -12.31
CA GLY A 218 6.03 9.89 -12.73
C GLY A 218 5.15 10.92 -12.02
N LYS A 219 3.83 10.77 -12.11
CA LYS A 219 2.87 11.68 -11.49
C LYS A 219 1.92 10.92 -10.55
N PRO A 220 1.73 11.40 -9.32
CA PRO A 220 0.84 10.76 -8.38
C PRO A 220 -0.61 10.83 -8.83
N GLY A 221 -1.34 9.73 -8.61
CA GLY A 221 -2.77 9.67 -8.73
C GLY A 221 -3.47 10.18 -7.48
N VAL A 222 -4.78 10.36 -7.59
CA VAL A 222 -5.64 10.77 -6.48
C VAL A 222 -6.80 9.79 -6.38
N SER A 223 -7.06 9.29 -5.19
CA SER A 223 -8.23 8.48 -4.90
C SER A 223 -8.95 9.03 -3.67
N HIS A 224 -10.23 8.71 -3.57
CA HIS A 224 -10.97 8.91 -2.34
C HIS A 224 -11.54 7.59 -1.83
N ARG A 225 -11.62 7.48 -0.52
CA ARG A 225 -12.20 6.31 0.13
C ARG A 225 -13.62 6.63 0.57
N GLN A 226 -14.58 5.99 -0.07
CA GLN A 226 -15.99 6.17 0.22
C GLN A 226 -16.60 4.91 0.85
N LYS A 227 -17.50 5.11 1.80
CA LYS A 227 -18.25 4.01 2.40
C LYS A 227 -19.54 3.78 1.61
N VAL A 228 -19.65 2.61 0.98
CA VAL A 228 -20.84 2.18 0.23
C VAL A 228 -21.35 0.89 0.89
N LEU A 229 -22.61 0.88 1.32
CA LEU A 229 -23.29 -0.29 1.90
C LEU A 229 -22.44 -1.06 2.94
N ASN A 230 -21.88 -0.38 3.95
CA ASN A 230 -21.02 -0.95 4.98
C ASN A 230 -19.61 -1.41 4.54
N LYS A 231 -19.23 -1.25 3.28
CA LYS A 231 -17.86 -1.50 2.78
C LYS A 231 -17.20 -0.19 2.40
N TYR A 232 -15.89 -0.11 2.63
CA TYR A 232 -15.09 1.01 2.11
C TYR A 232 -14.56 0.62 0.73
N ILE A 233 -14.84 1.45 -0.26
CA ILE A 233 -14.35 1.30 -1.63
C ILE A 233 -13.43 2.48 -1.91
N ASN A 234 -12.27 2.20 -2.51
CA ASN A 234 -11.39 3.24 -3.02
C ASN A 234 -11.82 3.55 -4.47
N ILE A 235 -12.20 4.78 -4.71
CA ILE A 235 -12.56 5.29 -6.03
C ILE A 235 -11.38 6.12 -6.51
N ILE A 236 -10.89 5.82 -7.70
CA ILE A 236 -9.78 6.53 -8.33
C ILE A 236 -10.34 7.74 -9.06
N ASP A 237 -10.01 8.94 -8.57
CA ASP A 237 -10.41 10.20 -9.20
C ASP A 237 -9.52 10.55 -10.38
N ARG A 238 -8.20 10.34 -10.19
CA ARG A 238 -7.18 10.48 -11.22
C ARG A 238 -6.20 9.32 -11.09
N PRO A 239 -6.00 8.51 -12.14
CA PRO A 239 -5.01 7.44 -12.12
C PRO A 239 -3.61 8.01 -11.97
N GLN A 240 -2.71 7.22 -11.42
CA GLN A 240 -1.28 7.52 -11.41
C GLN A 240 -0.71 7.38 -12.81
N GLU A 241 0.28 8.19 -13.14
CA GLU A 241 1.12 8.01 -14.33
C GLU A 241 2.48 7.52 -13.85
N ASP A 242 2.84 6.27 -14.17
CA ASP A 242 4.13 5.71 -13.77
C ASP A 242 5.28 6.44 -14.48
N GLY A 243 6.47 6.42 -13.87
CA GLY A 243 7.65 7.05 -14.44
C GLY A 243 8.10 6.36 -15.72
N CYS A 244 8.72 7.13 -16.61
CA CYS A 244 9.32 6.59 -17.82
C CYS A 244 10.67 5.95 -17.50
N ASP A 245 10.98 4.89 -18.25
CA ASP A 245 12.29 4.24 -18.17
C ASP A 245 13.35 5.05 -18.93
N ILE A 246 14.60 4.91 -18.51
CA ILE A 246 15.75 5.57 -19.11
C ILE A 246 16.75 4.53 -19.57
N VAL A 247 17.22 4.66 -20.78
CA VAL A 247 18.36 3.88 -21.31
C VAL A 247 19.60 4.78 -21.28
N SER A 248 20.61 4.36 -20.53
CA SER A 248 21.90 5.08 -20.45
C SER A 248 22.85 4.56 -21.51
N THR A 249 23.94 5.29 -21.74
CA THR A 249 25.03 4.87 -22.62
C THR A 249 26.06 3.96 -21.93
N ILE A 250 25.89 3.72 -20.63
CA ILE A 250 26.79 2.89 -19.83
C ILE A 250 26.64 1.41 -20.25
N ASP A 251 27.77 0.78 -20.50
CA ASP A 251 27.90 -0.65 -20.77
C ASP A 251 28.36 -1.35 -19.49
N VAL A 252 27.61 -2.37 -19.05
CA VAL A 252 27.87 -3.06 -17.80
C VAL A 252 29.22 -3.81 -17.84
N GLY A 253 29.53 -4.43 -18.97
CA GLY A 253 30.80 -5.18 -19.14
C GLY A 253 32.00 -4.26 -19.12
N MET A 254 31.94 -3.13 -19.83
CA MET A 254 33.02 -2.12 -19.83
C MET A 254 33.18 -1.46 -18.47
N GLN A 255 32.06 -1.19 -17.77
CA GLN A 255 32.06 -0.64 -16.43
C GLN A 255 32.73 -1.58 -15.42
N ASP A 256 32.40 -2.86 -15.44
CA ASP A 256 32.99 -3.88 -14.55
C ASP A 256 34.50 -4.05 -14.80
N LEU A 257 34.89 -4.10 -16.08
CA LEU A 257 36.30 -4.20 -16.46
C LEU A 257 37.10 -2.96 -15.99
N ALA A 258 36.55 -1.76 -16.21
CA ALA A 258 37.19 -0.52 -15.82
C ALA A 258 37.30 -0.41 -14.27
N GLU A 259 36.26 -0.85 -13.54
CA GLU A 259 36.24 -0.87 -12.08
C GLU A 259 37.34 -1.81 -11.52
N LYS A 260 37.44 -3.03 -12.06
CA LYS A 260 38.47 -3.99 -11.69
C LYS A 260 39.88 -3.47 -11.95
N ALA A 261 40.10 -2.95 -13.17
CA ALA A 261 41.39 -2.38 -13.56
C ALA A 261 41.83 -1.23 -12.65
N LEU A 262 40.89 -0.33 -12.31
CA LEU A 262 41.15 0.79 -11.43
C LEU A 262 41.48 0.32 -9.99
N VAL A 263 40.74 -0.67 -9.46
CA VAL A 263 41.00 -1.26 -8.14
C VAL A 263 42.37 -1.89 -8.07
N ASP A 264 42.76 -2.66 -9.10
CA ASP A 264 44.06 -3.34 -9.13
C ASP A 264 45.20 -2.30 -9.24
N GLN A 265 45.01 -1.25 -10.02
CA GLN A 265 45.99 -0.18 -10.09
C GLN A 265 46.10 0.60 -8.78
N LEU A 266 45.01 0.92 -8.13
CA LEU A 266 45.03 1.62 -6.83
C LEU A 266 45.74 0.78 -5.72
N LYS A 267 45.56 -0.53 -5.75
CA LYS A 267 46.25 -1.42 -4.82
C LYS A 267 47.77 -1.51 -5.07
N SER A 268 48.21 -1.26 -6.29
CA SER A 268 49.64 -1.30 -6.68
C SER A 268 50.40 -0.02 -6.32
N ILE A 269 49.70 1.07 -6.03
CA ILE A 269 50.28 2.38 -5.71
C ILE A 269 50.18 2.63 -4.22
N ASP A 270 51.28 2.77 -3.54
CA ASP A 270 51.31 3.12 -2.12
C ASP A 270 50.70 4.50 -1.88
N ASN A 271 49.78 4.59 -0.89
CA ASN A 271 49.08 5.78 -0.49
C ASN A 271 48.07 6.38 -1.51
N ALA A 272 47.69 5.67 -2.58
CA ALA A 272 46.60 6.09 -3.44
C ALA A 272 45.24 5.93 -2.71
N GLN A 273 44.53 7.03 -2.50
CA GLN A 273 43.25 7.04 -1.78
C GLN A 273 42.04 7.21 -2.69
N VAL A 274 42.24 7.76 -3.88
CA VAL A 274 41.17 8.10 -4.83
C VAL A 274 41.61 7.76 -6.24
N GLY A 275 40.73 7.20 -7.03
CA GLY A 275 40.94 6.95 -8.45
C GLY A 275 39.69 7.24 -9.27
N MET A 276 39.89 7.71 -10.48
CA MET A 276 38.82 7.93 -11.44
C MET A 276 39.22 7.43 -12.82
N ALA A 277 38.32 6.77 -13.51
CA ALA A 277 38.46 6.37 -14.90
C ALA A 277 37.19 6.67 -15.68
N VAL A 278 37.32 7.23 -16.86
CA VAL A 278 36.19 7.50 -17.78
C VAL A 278 36.53 6.92 -19.14
N LEU A 279 35.65 6.10 -19.66
CA LEU A 279 35.72 5.51 -20.97
C LEU A 279 34.66 6.11 -21.88
N MET A 280 35.11 6.78 -22.96
CA MET A 280 34.21 7.45 -23.89
C MET A 280 34.45 6.94 -25.33
N GLU A 281 33.38 6.70 -26.04
CA GLU A 281 33.42 6.36 -27.47
C GLU A 281 33.69 7.62 -28.31
N VAL A 282 34.78 7.64 -29.01
CA VAL A 282 35.24 8.86 -29.75
C VAL A 282 34.28 9.28 -30.86
N LYS A 283 33.61 8.32 -31.52
CA LYS A 283 32.72 8.59 -32.63
C LYS A 283 31.40 9.24 -32.24
N THR A 284 30.81 8.80 -31.17
CA THR A 284 29.47 9.20 -30.70
C THR A 284 29.52 10.20 -29.54
N GLY A 285 30.61 10.21 -28.79
CA GLY A 285 30.73 10.95 -27.56
C GLY A 285 30.05 10.25 -26.36
N ASP A 286 29.57 9.02 -26.55
CA ASP A 286 28.92 8.24 -25.50
C ASP A 286 29.90 7.85 -24.41
N VAL A 287 29.53 8.10 -23.16
CA VAL A 287 30.28 7.60 -22.02
C VAL A 287 29.86 6.15 -21.75
N LYS A 288 30.78 5.21 -21.97
CA LYS A 288 30.52 3.75 -21.80
C LYS A 288 30.82 3.28 -20.38
N ALA A 289 31.76 3.93 -19.68
CA ALA A 289 32.04 3.63 -18.28
C ALA A 289 32.51 4.89 -17.53
N ILE A 290 32.08 5.01 -16.27
CA ILE A 290 32.56 6.01 -15.32
C ILE A 290 32.81 5.30 -13.98
N VAL A 291 34.05 5.22 -13.59
CA VAL A 291 34.48 4.64 -12.32
C VAL A 291 35.04 5.76 -11.45
N ASN A 292 34.59 5.77 -10.20
CA ASN A 292 35.06 6.73 -9.20
C ASN A 292 35.14 6.01 -7.84
N MET A 293 36.31 5.87 -7.30
CA MET A 293 36.64 5.14 -6.07
C MET A 293 37.34 6.04 -5.08
#